data_fcadd1a8007124e68e5c70abe7c782c7
#
_entry.id   fcadd1a8007124e68e5c70abe7c782c7
#
_cell.length_a   1.000
_cell.length_b   1.000
_cell.length_c   1.000
_cell.angle_alpha   90.00
_cell.angle_beta   90.00
_cell.angle_gamma   90.00
#
_symmetry.space_group_name_H-M   'P 1'
#
loop_
_entity.id
_entity.type
_entity.pdbx_description
1 polymer ?
#
loop_
_entity_poly.entity_id
_entity_poly.type
_entity_poly.pdbx_seq_one_letter_code
_entity_poly.pdbx_strand_id
1 'polypeptide(L)'
;MMKALKTLTGAALALSIASGGAQAQQVLFWSTQARPVEETQKMRDEVLKGFDGPVDYQVAEDGPWLTRLQAELQAGSGTIGLLGGLHGDFSTVGANLVDLSAVDVGGVKVNEAYKKLGMLGTGEQKYMPWMQATYLMAANKQALQYLPAGTDLNTITYDQLIEWSKNIAEKTGSPKFGFPAGPKGLKHRFFEGFLYPSYTGSMVTKFRSAEAETAWNKFKELWQYTNPNSTNYAFMQEPLLSGEVWVAFDHVARLADAFNKKPDDFVAFPAPAGPAGRGFMPVVAGVAIPKTSPDMDKAKALVAYMLKPETQIATLKATNFFPVVDVKLPDDMPASVKAFGPAIATMTAAPDALPALLPMGLGDLGGKFNQVYTDSFERIVLGGEDVHGVLGEEAAALKAIIDQSKAPCWTPDKPSAGACPVD
;
A
#
# COMPACT_ATOMS: atom_id res chain seq x y z
N MET A 1 -75.65 51.84 27.26
CA MET A 1 -75.21 52.85 26.24
C MET A 1 -73.72 52.99 26.35
N MET A 2 -72.97 52.50 25.39
CA MET A 2 -71.75 53.14 24.85
C MET A 2 -71.05 52.17 23.88
N LYS A 3 -70.83 52.60 22.68
CA LYS A 3 -70.35 51.84 21.53
C LYS A 3 -68.85 51.51 21.69
N ALA A 4 -68.48 50.27 21.41
CA ALA A 4 -67.09 49.85 21.25
C ALA A 4 -66.61 50.12 19.82
N LEU A 5 -65.50 50.82 19.69
CA LEU A 5 -64.78 51.08 18.45
C LEU A 5 -63.73 50.01 18.25
N LYS A 6 -63.82 49.24 17.13
CA LYS A 6 -62.86 48.27 16.74
C LYS A 6 -61.79 48.93 15.88
N THR A 7 -60.56 48.96 16.35
CA THR A 7 -59.34 49.30 15.60
C THR A 7 -58.77 48.03 15.00
N LEU A 8 -58.74 47.94 13.65
CA LEU A 8 -57.98 46.91 12.89
C LEU A 8 -56.51 47.37 12.79
N THR A 9 -55.65 46.63 13.40
CA THR A 9 -54.19 46.71 13.18
C THR A 9 -53.79 45.68 12.15
N GLY A 10 -53.40 46.14 10.95
CA GLY A 10 -52.85 45.30 9.91
C GLY A 10 -51.38 44.90 10.23
N ALA A 11 -51.15 43.63 10.37
CA ALA A 11 -49.79 43.07 10.47
C ALA A 11 -49.23 42.87 9.07
N ALA A 12 -48.24 43.69 8.68
CA ALA A 12 -47.46 43.45 7.49
C ALA A 12 -46.47 42.30 7.76
N LEU A 13 -46.71 41.15 7.08
CA LEU A 13 -45.78 40.02 7.06
C LEU A 13 -44.58 40.36 6.18
N ALA A 14 -43.45 40.73 6.74
CA ALA A 14 -42.20 40.86 6.02
C ALA A 14 -41.68 39.46 5.69
N LEU A 15 -41.77 39.03 4.43
CA LEU A 15 -41.07 37.86 3.90
C LEU A 15 -39.56 38.20 3.87
N SER A 16 -38.83 37.77 4.85
CA SER A 16 -37.37 37.72 4.79
C SER A 16 -36.99 36.55 3.85
N ILE A 17 -36.63 36.93 2.61
CA ILE A 17 -35.95 36.01 1.68
C ILE A 17 -34.55 35.77 2.31
N ALA A 18 -34.41 34.69 3.04
CA ALA A 18 -33.10 34.17 3.40
C ALA A 18 -32.43 33.76 2.09
N SER A 19 -31.55 34.58 1.59
CA SER A 19 -30.55 34.19 0.60
C SER A 19 -29.64 33.15 1.27
N GLY A 20 -30.07 31.90 1.24
CA GLY A 20 -29.24 30.77 1.55
C GLY A 20 -28.12 30.76 0.51
N GLY A 21 -26.97 31.32 0.84
CA GLY A 21 -25.76 31.06 0.09
C GLY A 21 -25.61 29.55 -0.03
N ALA A 22 -25.64 29.04 -1.26
CA ALA A 22 -25.36 27.65 -1.52
C ALA A 22 -23.97 27.35 -0.95
N GLN A 23 -23.95 26.79 0.24
CA GLN A 23 -22.71 26.33 0.86
C GLN A 23 -22.17 25.26 -0.10
N ALA A 24 -21.01 25.51 -0.70
CA ALA A 24 -20.43 24.59 -1.66
C ALA A 24 -20.37 23.19 -1.00
N GLN A 25 -21.07 22.23 -1.59
CA GLN A 25 -21.18 20.88 -1.05
C GLN A 25 -19.77 20.29 -0.94
N GLN A 26 -19.40 19.87 0.27
CA GLN A 26 -18.13 19.28 0.59
C GLN A 26 -18.00 17.91 -0.08
N VAL A 27 -16.83 17.61 -0.70
CA VAL A 27 -16.56 16.28 -1.23
C VAL A 27 -16.02 15.40 -0.11
N LEU A 28 -16.77 14.38 0.27
CA LEU A 28 -16.26 13.35 1.18
C LEU A 28 -15.29 12.46 0.40
N PHE A 29 -14.00 12.51 0.75
CA PHE A 29 -12.96 11.64 0.23
C PHE A 29 -12.70 10.53 1.25
N TRP A 30 -13.26 9.35 1.00
CA TRP A 30 -13.22 8.17 1.86
C TRP A 30 -12.10 7.21 1.45
N SER A 31 -11.07 7.03 2.28
CA SER A 31 -9.82 6.35 1.89
C SER A 31 -9.42 5.24 2.87
N THR A 32 -8.75 4.19 2.35
CA THR A 32 -8.11 3.13 3.15
C THR A 32 -6.71 3.53 3.65
N GLN A 33 -6.18 4.70 3.28
CA GLN A 33 -4.84 5.14 3.68
C GLN A 33 -4.82 5.68 5.11
N ALA A 34 -5.05 4.78 6.08
CA ALA A 34 -5.22 5.11 7.49
C ALA A 34 -3.89 5.13 8.29
N ARG A 35 -2.78 4.71 7.69
CA ARG A 35 -1.49 4.61 8.41
C ARG A 35 -0.29 4.92 7.51
N PRO A 36 0.73 5.61 8.05
CA PRO A 36 0.77 6.25 9.40
C PRO A 36 -0.29 7.34 9.60
N VAL A 37 -0.72 7.56 10.84
CA VAL A 37 -1.82 8.52 11.17
C VAL A 37 -1.46 9.96 10.79
N GLU A 38 -0.20 10.31 10.90
CA GLU A 38 0.34 11.65 10.58
C GLU A 38 0.13 12.01 9.11
N GLU A 39 0.11 11.02 8.21
CA GLU A 39 -0.15 11.25 6.78
C GLU A 39 -1.56 11.78 6.52
N THR A 40 -2.54 11.33 7.31
CA THR A 40 -3.92 11.81 7.19
C THR A 40 -4.02 13.32 7.40
N GLN A 41 -3.30 13.85 8.39
CA GLN A 41 -3.29 15.29 8.67
C GLN A 41 -2.56 16.06 7.55
N LYS A 42 -1.40 15.57 7.09
CA LYS A 42 -0.67 16.18 5.98
C LYS A 42 -1.48 16.17 4.68
N MET A 43 -2.24 15.11 4.41
CA MET A 43 -3.15 15.09 3.27
C MET A 43 -4.16 16.24 3.32
N ARG A 44 -4.75 16.53 4.48
CA ARG A 44 -5.70 17.63 4.67
C ARG A 44 -5.04 19.00 4.55
N ASP A 45 -3.90 19.20 5.22
CA ASP A 45 -3.29 20.51 5.42
C ASP A 45 -2.39 20.94 4.25
N GLU A 46 -1.75 19.99 3.57
CA GLU A 46 -0.72 20.24 2.57
C GLU A 46 -1.18 19.86 1.14
N VAL A 47 -1.85 18.72 0.98
CA VAL A 47 -2.22 18.22 -0.34
C VAL A 47 -3.58 18.74 -0.79
N LEU A 48 -4.63 18.49 0.00
CA LEU A 48 -6.01 18.79 -0.40
C LEU A 48 -6.39 20.28 -0.23
N LYS A 49 -5.64 21.05 0.54
CA LYS A 49 -5.87 22.48 0.74
C LYS A 49 -5.81 23.29 -0.56
N GLY A 50 -5.08 22.82 -1.56
CA GLY A 50 -4.96 23.49 -2.87
C GLY A 50 -6.11 23.18 -3.84
N PHE A 51 -7.06 22.33 -3.48
CA PHE A 51 -8.24 22.08 -4.30
C PHE A 51 -9.25 23.23 -4.20
N ASP A 52 -9.90 23.55 -5.32
CA ASP A 52 -10.94 24.58 -5.35
C ASP A 52 -12.28 24.02 -4.84
N GLY A 53 -12.44 24.07 -3.53
CA GLY A 53 -13.62 23.63 -2.82
C GLY A 53 -13.29 22.84 -1.55
N PRO A 54 -14.27 22.66 -0.65
CA PRO A 54 -14.07 21.92 0.58
C PRO A 54 -13.97 20.41 0.31
N VAL A 55 -12.94 19.77 0.86
CA VAL A 55 -12.76 18.31 0.86
C VAL A 55 -12.73 17.81 2.30
N ASP A 56 -13.56 16.83 2.61
CA ASP A 56 -13.52 16.10 3.88
C ASP A 56 -12.78 14.78 3.67
N TYR A 57 -11.49 14.76 3.99
CA TYR A 57 -10.66 13.56 3.88
C TYR A 57 -10.79 12.72 5.13
N GLN A 58 -11.45 11.58 5.00
CA GLN A 58 -11.65 10.61 6.07
C GLN A 58 -11.01 9.27 5.70
N VAL A 59 -10.48 8.58 6.70
CA VAL A 59 -9.78 7.31 6.53
C VAL A 59 -10.37 6.23 7.42
N ALA A 60 -10.31 4.99 6.95
CA ALA A 60 -10.71 3.81 7.72
C ALA A 60 -9.85 2.62 7.30
N GLU A 61 -9.76 1.62 8.16
CA GLU A 61 -9.22 0.31 7.81
C GLU A 61 -10.14 -0.37 6.76
N ASP A 62 -9.62 -1.31 5.99
CA ASP A 62 -10.28 -1.93 4.82
C ASP A 62 -11.69 -2.45 5.09
N GLY A 63 -11.91 -3.14 6.21
CA GLY A 63 -13.23 -3.68 6.59
C GLY A 63 -14.30 -2.60 6.76
N PRO A 64 -14.12 -1.62 7.67
CA PRO A 64 -15.02 -0.49 7.84
C PRO A 64 -15.19 0.34 6.56
N TRP A 65 -14.11 0.52 5.77
CA TRP A 65 -14.15 1.22 4.50
C TRP A 65 -15.14 0.55 3.54
N LEU A 66 -14.99 -0.75 3.34
CA LEU A 66 -15.82 -1.55 2.44
C LEU A 66 -17.28 -1.62 2.92
N THR A 67 -17.49 -1.83 4.23
CA THR A 67 -18.83 -1.93 4.84
C THR A 67 -19.65 -0.66 4.59
N ARG A 68 -19.07 0.52 4.81
CA ARG A 68 -19.75 1.79 4.55
C ARG A 68 -20.08 1.97 3.07
N LEU A 69 -19.11 1.71 2.19
CA LEU A 69 -19.31 1.82 0.74
C LEU A 69 -20.43 0.88 0.26
N GLN A 70 -20.44 -0.37 0.71
CA GLN A 70 -21.48 -1.34 0.35
C GLN A 70 -22.86 -0.89 0.82
N ALA A 71 -22.98 -0.32 2.01
CA ALA A 71 -24.25 0.22 2.51
C ALA A 71 -24.79 1.36 1.63
N GLU A 72 -23.93 2.30 1.22
CA GLU A 72 -24.33 3.39 0.33
C GLU A 72 -24.70 2.87 -1.09
N LEU A 73 -23.96 1.89 -1.61
CA LEU A 73 -24.28 1.26 -2.91
C LEU A 73 -25.62 0.51 -2.89
N GLN A 74 -25.92 -0.20 -1.80
CA GLN A 74 -27.21 -0.88 -1.63
C GLN A 74 -28.39 0.11 -1.49
N ALA A 75 -28.16 1.25 -0.84
CA ALA A 75 -29.16 2.30 -0.73
C ALA A 75 -29.42 3.04 -2.05
N GLY A 76 -28.54 2.88 -3.06
CA GLY A 76 -28.63 3.57 -4.34
C GLY A 76 -28.34 5.07 -4.27
N SER A 77 -27.90 5.57 -3.11
CA SER A 77 -27.51 6.97 -2.86
C SER A 77 -26.48 7.01 -1.74
N GLY A 78 -25.61 7.99 -1.75
CA GLY A 78 -24.54 8.07 -0.76
C GLY A 78 -24.03 9.47 -0.51
N THR A 79 -23.10 9.56 0.43
CA THR A 79 -22.37 10.78 0.79
C THR A 79 -20.93 10.75 0.31
N ILE A 80 -20.42 9.57 -0.03
CA ILE A 80 -19.05 9.42 -0.52
C ILE A 80 -18.94 10.02 -1.93
N GLY A 81 -18.14 11.09 -2.05
CA GLY A 81 -17.86 11.74 -3.33
C GLY A 81 -16.71 11.08 -4.08
N LEU A 82 -15.63 10.77 -3.36
CA LEU A 82 -14.42 10.14 -3.89
C LEU A 82 -13.95 9.02 -2.97
N LEU A 83 -13.51 7.93 -3.56
CA LEU A 83 -12.87 6.81 -2.88
C LEU A 83 -11.36 6.88 -3.06
N GLY A 84 -10.62 6.58 -2.01
CA GLY A 84 -9.20 6.23 -2.05
C GLY A 84 -9.02 4.79 -1.60
N GLY A 85 -8.18 4.03 -2.30
CA GLY A 85 -7.95 2.64 -1.94
C GLY A 85 -6.73 2.06 -2.65
N LEU A 86 -6.30 0.90 -2.21
CA LEU A 86 -5.28 0.13 -2.91
C LEU A 86 -5.90 -0.60 -4.11
N HIS A 87 -5.05 -1.00 -5.05
CA HIS A 87 -5.47 -1.75 -6.25
C HIS A 87 -6.42 -2.92 -5.94
N GLY A 88 -6.12 -3.68 -4.88
CA GLY A 88 -6.94 -4.82 -4.44
C GLY A 88 -8.35 -4.44 -3.96
N ASP A 89 -8.51 -3.29 -3.32
CA ASP A 89 -9.78 -2.85 -2.74
C ASP A 89 -10.85 -2.59 -3.82
N PHE A 90 -10.43 -1.98 -4.93
CA PHE A 90 -11.33 -1.61 -6.01
C PHE A 90 -11.89 -2.78 -6.81
N SER A 91 -11.18 -3.92 -6.84
CA SER A 91 -11.64 -5.09 -7.60
C SER A 91 -12.97 -5.64 -7.09
N THR A 92 -13.23 -5.53 -5.79
CA THR A 92 -14.46 -5.99 -5.15
C THR A 92 -15.69 -5.15 -5.54
N VAL A 93 -15.49 -3.87 -5.84
CA VAL A 93 -16.56 -2.90 -6.10
C VAL A 93 -16.54 -2.34 -7.52
N GLY A 94 -15.68 -2.86 -8.40
CA GLY A 94 -15.43 -2.34 -9.74
C GLY A 94 -16.67 -2.13 -10.60
N ALA A 95 -17.68 -3.01 -10.50
CA ALA A 95 -18.96 -2.87 -11.20
C ALA A 95 -19.75 -1.61 -10.79
N ASN A 96 -19.51 -1.10 -9.57
CA ASN A 96 -20.20 0.05 -8.98
C ASN A 96 -19.40 1.35 -9.09
N LEU A 97 -18.26 1.32 -9.80
CA LEU A 97 -17.43 2.50 -10.04
C LEU A 97 -17.76 3.14 -11.40
N VAL A 98 -17.63 4.45 -11.44
CA VAL A 98 -17.80 5.26 -12.67
C VAL A 98 -16.60 5.02 -13.59
N ASP A 99 -16.85 5.03 -14.91
CA ASP A 99 -15.76 5.04 -15.88
C ASP A 99 -15.09 6.43 -15.91
N LEU A 100 -13.81 6.47 -15.61
CA LEU A 100 -12.99 7.67 -15.57
C LEU A 100 -12.21 7.93 -16.87
N SER A 101 -12.42 7.15 -17.93
CA SER A 101 -11.70 7.28 -19.21
C SER A 101 -11.84 8.67 -19.83
N ALA A 102 -12.97 9.35 -19.59
CA ALA A 102 -13.28 10.67 -20.10
C ALA A 102 -12.90 11.83 -19.14
N VAL A 103 -12.27 11.55 -18.01
CA VAL A 103 -11.82 12.61 -17.08
C VAL A 103 -10.65 13.34 -17.73
N ASP A 104 -10.82 14.65 -17.93
CA ASP A 104 -9.73 15.49 -18.43
C ASP A 104 -8.70 15.74 -17.31
N VAL A 105 -7.52 15.18 -17.50
CA VAL A 105 -6.37 15.35 -16.58
C VAL A 105 -5.37 16.40 -17.07
N GLY A 106 -5.78 17.28 -17.99
CA GLY A 106 -4.95 18.40 -18.47
C GLY A 106 -3.70 17.98 -19.23
N GLY A 107 -3.73 16.85 -19.95
CA GLY A 107 -2.60 16.33 -20.74
C GLY A 107 -1.49 15.67 -19.89
N VAL A 108 -1.73 15.44 -18.60
CA VAL A 108 -0.80 14.73 -17.71
C VAL A 108 -0.62 13.29 -18.18
N LYS A 109 0.62 12.85 -18.30
CA LYS A 109 0.96 11.47 -18.66
C LYS A 109 1.01 10.60 -17.41
N VAL A 110 0.00 9.77 -17.23
CA VAL A 110 -0.04 8.73 -16.20
C VAL A 110 0.77 7.52 -16.67
N ASN A 111 1.53 6.88 -15.77
CA ASN A 111 2.23 5.64 -16.07
C ASN A 111 1.27 4.59 -16.63
N GLU A 112 1.53 4.11 -17.86
CA GLU A 112 0.62 3.23 -18.59
C GLU A 112 0.42 1.87 -17.90
N ALA A 113 1.44 1.35 -17.23
CA ALA A 113 1.30 0.09 -16.48
C ALA A 113 0.32 0.25 -15.31
N TYR A 114 0.42 1.36 -14.56
CA TYR A 114 -0.51 1.63 -13.45
C TYR A 114 -1.90 2.01 -13.95
N LYS A 115 -1.99 2.75 -15.06
CA LYS A 115 -3.27 3.07 -15.69
C LYS A 115 -4.01 1.79 -16.11
N LYS A 116 -3.29 0.82 -16.71
CA LYS A 116 -3.86 -0.48 -17.05
C LYS A 116 -4.37 -1.25 -15.83
N LEU A 117 -3.68 -1.17 -14.68
CA LEU A 117 -4.20 -1.75 -13.42
C LEU A 117 -5.55 -1.15 -13.04
N GLY A 118 -5.73 0.17 -13.25
CA GLY A 118 -6.97 0.88 -12.96
C GLY A 118 -8.17 0.43 -13.78
N MET A 119 -7.95 -0.31 -14.87
CA MET A 119 -9.04 -0.89 -15.67
C MET A 119 -9.64 -2.16 -15.04
N LEU A 120 -9.00 -2.77 -14.03
CA LEU A 120 -9.47 -3.99 -13.35
C LEU A 120 -9.84 -5.13 -14.31
N GLY A 121 -9.11 -5.27 -15.42
CA GLY A 121 -9.36 -6.27 -16.44
C GLY A 121 -10.56 -5.97 -17.37
N THR A 122 -11.19 -4.79 -17.25
CA THR A 122 -12.28 -4.32 -18.12
C THR A 122 -11.76 -3.41 -19.23
N GLY A 123 -12.66 -2.91 -20.09
CA GLY A 123 -12.34 -1.85 -21.07
C GLY A 123 -12.50 -0.43 -20.53
N GLU A 124 -12.91 -0.25 -19.26
CA GLU A 124 -13.22 1.02 -18.62
C GLU A 124 -12.19 1.37 -17.54
N GLN A 125 -11.88 2.64 -17.36
CA GLN A 125 -10.98 3.11 -16.28
C GLN A 125 -11.75 3.19 -14.96
N LYS A 126 -11.72 2.14 -14.16
CA LYS A 126 -12.49 2.04 -12.91
C LYS A 126 -11.90 2.86 -11.76
N TYR A 127 -10.60 3.02 -11.73
CA TYR A 127 -9.92 3.98 -10.85
C TYR A 127 -8.74 4.62 -11.56
N MET A 128 -8.41 5.85 -11.20
CA MET A 128 -7.15 6.47 -11.63
C MET A 128 -6.07 6.17 -10.61
N PRO A 129 -4.88 5.66 -11.03
CA PRO A 129 -3.74 5.58 -10.13
C PRO A 129 -3.45 6.96 -9.56
N TRP A 130 -3.20 7.02 -8.26
CA TRP A 130 -2.98 8.28 -7.57
C TRP A 130 -1.55 8.41 -7.04
N MET A 131 -1.05 7.36 -6.40
CA MET A 131 0.29 7.31 -5.83
C MET A 131 0.76 5.86 -5.76
N GLN A 132 2.07 5.67 -5.70
CA GLN A 132 2.66 4.33 -5.62
C GLN A 132 3.78 4.28 -4.60
N ALA A 133 3.94 3.13 -3.97
CA ALA A 133 5.02 2.85 -3.04
C ALA A 133 5.50 1.40 -3.21
N THR A 134 6.48 1.03 -2.42
CA THR A 134 6.98 -0.35 -2.32
C THR A 134 7.69 -0.54 -0.99
N TYR A 135 8.32 -1.68 -0.82
CA TYR A 135 9.17 -2.01 0.31
C TYR A 135 10.62 -2.03 -0.15
N LEU A 136 11.52 -1.65 0.73
CA LEU A 136 12.96 -1.64 0.48
C LEU A 136 13.71 -2.25 1.66
N MET A 137 14.96 -2.59 1.40
CA MET A 137 15.95 -2.78 2.44
C MET A 137 16.53 -1.43 2.84
N ALA A 138 16.84 -1.29 4.12
CA ALA A 138 17.58 -0.16 4.67
C ALA A 138 18.72 -0.67 5.53
N ALA A 139 19.87 -0.02 5.49
CA ALA A 139 20.97 -0.34 6.40
C ALA A 139 21.61 0.91 6.97
N ASN A 140 22.00 0.84 8.26
CA ASN A 140 22.98 1.76 8.81
C ASN A 140 24.32 1.53 8.14
N LYS A 141 24.98 2.59 7.68
CA LYS A 141 26.26 2.51 6.94
C LYS A 141 27.37 1.80 7.73
N GLN A 142 27.29 1.80 9.07
CA GLN A 142 28.23 1.02 9.89
C GLN A 142 28.14 -0.50 9.64
N ALA A 143 27.01 -1.00 9.14
CA ALA A 143 26.85 -2.41 8.80
C ALA A 143 27.63 -2.81 7.54
N LEU A 144 27.94 -1.85 6.64
CA LEU A 144 28.56 -2.12 5.34
C LEU A 144 29.93 -2.77 5.45
N GLN A 145 30.69 -2.51 6.51
CA GLN A 145 32.00 -3.12 6.75
C GLN A 145 31.95 -4.66 6.95
N TYR A 146 30.76 -5.21 7.18
CA TYR A 146 30.54 -6.65 7.40
C TYR A 146 29.94 -7.36 6.17
N LEU A 147 29.76 -6.63 5.05
CA LEU A 147 29.30 -7.24 3.80
C LEU A 147 30.25 -8.36 3.36
N PRO A 148 29.73 -9.48 2.85
CA PRO A 148 30.53 -10.47 2.17
C PRO A 148 31.33 -9.86 1.02
N ALA A 149 32.55 -10.34 0.80
CA ALA A 149 33.42 -9.80 -0.23
C ALA A 149 32.75 -9.86 -1.64
N GLY A 150 32.78 -8.74 -2.36
CA GLY A 150 32.21 -8.64 -3.70
C GLY A 150 30.69 -8.45 -3.73
N THR A 151 30.02 -8.26 -2.59
CA THR A 151 28.56 -7.98 -2.56
C THR A 151 28.29 -6.55 -3.01
N ASP A 152 27.42 -6.42 -4.03
CA ASP A 152 26.78 -5.15 -4.39
C ASP A 152 25.36 -5.14 -3.85
N LEU A 153 25.01 -4.11 -3.08
CA LEU A 153 23.66 -3.94 -2.51
C LEU A 153 22.57 -3.88 -3.58
N ASN A 154 22.87 -3.39 -4.76
CA ASN A 154 21.89 -3.30 -5.85
C ASN A 154 21.52 -4.68 -6.44
N THR A 155 22.38 -5.67 -6.26
CA THR A 155 22.18 -7.03 -6.77
C THR A 155 22.21 -8.10 -5.68
N ILE A 156 22.13 -7.69 -4.42
CA ILE A 156 22.19 -8.60 -3.26
C ILE A 156 21.19 -9.76 -3.38
N THR A 157 21.65 -10.96 -3.00
CA THR A 157 20.84 -12.18 -2.93
C THR A 157 20.43 -12.50 -1.48
N TYR A 158 19.45 -13.41 -1.29
CA TYR A 158 19.09 -13.89 0.05
C TYR A 158 20.27 -14.56 0.75
N ASP A 159 21.08 -15.34 0.05
CA ASP A 159 22.26 -15.98 0.65
C ASP A 159 23.28 -14.95 1.14
N GLN A 160 23.52 -13.89 0.35
CA GLN A 160 24.39 -12.80 0.76
C GLN A 160 23.83 -11.99 1.94
N LEU A 161 22.49 -11.78 1.98
CA LEU A 161 21.85 -11.12 3.13
C LEU A 161 21.98 -11.94 4.41
N ILE A 162 21.81 -13.26 4.31
CA ILE A 162 21.99 -14.18 5.44
C ILE A 162 23.44 -14.13 5.94
N GLU A 163 24.40 -14.27 5.04
CA GLU A 163 25.84 -14.21 5.39
C GLU A 163 26.20 -12.85 6.01
N TRP A 164 25.70 -11.75 5.43
CA TRP A 164 25.90 -10.41 6.01
C TRP A 164 25.33 -10.30 7.41
N SER A 165 24.09 -10.74 7.63
CA SER A 165 23.45 -10.72 8.94
C SER A 165 24.20 -11.58 9.97
N LYS A 166 24.73 -12.73 9.55
CA LYS A 166 25.59 -13.60 10.34
C LYS A 166 26.88 -12.89 10.73
N ASN A 167 27.59 -12.31 9.74
CA ASN A 167 28.84 -11.58 9.98
C ASN A 167 28.66 -10.45 10.99
N ILE A 168 27.55 -9.69 10.90
CA ILE A 168 27.23 -8.65 11.86
C ILE A 168 27.04 -9.26 13.25
N ALA A 169 26.24 -10.31 13.39
CA ALA A 169 25.93 -10.95 14.65
C ALA A 169 27.19 -11.50 15.34
N GLU A 170 28.07 -12.19 14.59
CA GLU A 170 29.33 -12.75 15.09
C GLU A 170 30.33 -11.67 15.54
N LYS A 171 30.41 -10.56 14.80
CA LYS A 171 31.37 -9.48 15.09
C LYS A 171 30.90 -8.52 16.19
N THR A 172 29.58 -8.33 16.31
CA THR A 172 29.00 -7.41 17.32
C THR A 172 28.51 -8.12 18.57
N GLY A 173 28.46 -9.46 18.57
CA GLY A 173 27.94 -10.27 19.67
C GLY A 173 26.39 -10.26 19.77
N SER A 174 25.68 -9.67 18.79
CA SER A 174 24.21 -9.64 18.80
C SER A 174 23.60 -9.56 17.41
N PRO A 175 22.44 -10.22 17.14
CA PRO A 175 21.71 -10.11 15.90
C PRO A 175 21.24 -8.66 15.66
N LYS A 176 21.49 -8.15 14.44
CA LYS A 176 21.17 -6.77 14.04
C LYS A 176 20.32 -6.67 12.78
N PHE A 177 19.89 -7.80 12.22
CA PHE A 177 18.84 -7.77 11.19
C PHE A 177 17.48 -7.51 11.85
N GLY A 178 16.67 -6.65 11.28
CA GLY A 178 15.34 -6.29 11.77
C GLY A 178 14.26 -6.61 10.78
N PHE A 179 13.13 -7.07 11.29
CA PHE A 179 11.97 -7.44 10.49
C PHE A 179 10.67 -7.00 11.18
N PRO A 180 9.67 -6.42 10.47
CA PRO A 180 8.44 -5.91 11.08
C PRO A 180 7.45 -7.05 11.36
N ALA A 181 7.81 -7.97 12.28
CA ALA A 181 7.02 -9.14 12.64
C ALA A 181 6.01 -8.90 13.77
N GLY A 182 5.95 -7.69 14.32
CA GLY A 182 5.01 -7.30 15.37
C GLY A 182 3.55 -7.27 14.90
N PRO A 183 2.58 -7.08 15.82
CA PRO A 183 1.15 -7.22 15.54
C PRO A 183 0.60 -6.33 14.42
N LYS A 184 1.20 -5.17 14.16
CA LYS A 184 0.83 -4.24 13.07
C LYS A 184 1.89 -4.16 11.97
N GLY A 185 2.87 -5.05 12.02
CA GLY A 185 3.87 -5.21 10.98
C GLY A 185 3.26 -5.80 9.72
N LEU A 186 3.83 -5.46 8.57
CA LEU A 186 3.36 -5.96 7.28
C LEU A 186 4.14 -7.21 6.85
N LYS A 187 4.41 -8.13 7.80
CA LYS A 187 5.21 -9.34 7.54
C LYS A 187 4.68 -10.21 6.39
N HIS A 188 3.34 -10.33 6.27
CA HIS A 188 2.72 -11.07 5.18
C HIS A 188 3.11 -10.52 3.80
N ARG A 189 3.26 -9.19 3.66
CA ARG A 189 3.66 -8.57 2.38
C ARG A 189 5.06 -8.96 1.94
N PHE A 190 5.96 -9.22 2.89
CA PHE A 190 7.28 -9.75 2.56
C PHE A 190 7.19 -11.16 1.97
N PHE A 191 6.40 -12.03 2.56
CA PHE A 191 6.25 -13.40 2.07
C PHE A 191 5.53 -13.42 0.73
N GLU A 192 4.42 -12.70 0.60
CA GLU A 192 3.62 -12.58 -0.62
C GLU A 192 4.40 -11.95 -1.79
N GLY A 193 5.06 -10.83 -1.53
CA GLY A 193 5.61 -9.97 -2.57
C GLY A 193 7.10 -10.10 -2.84
N PHE A 194 7.85 -10.71 -1.92
CA PHE A 194 9.31 -10.75 -2.00
C PHE A 194 9.86 -12.17 -1.90
N LEU A 195 9.59 -12.89 -0.81
CA LEU A 195 10.16 -14.21 -0.61
C LEU A 195 9.62 -15.23 -1.62
N TYR A 196 8.30 -15.43 -1.69
CA TYR A 196 7.70 -16.39 -2.60
C TYR A 196 8.04 -16.12 -4.07
N PRO A 197 7.82 -14.90 -4.60
CA PRO A 197 8.20 -14.60 -5.97
C PRO A 197 9.68 -14.86 -6.28
N SER A 198 10.57 -14.54 -5.34
CA SER A 198 12.02 -14.70 -5.55
C SER A 198 12.46 -16.15 -5.65
N TYR A 199 11.77 -17.08 -5.00
CA TYR A 199 12.12 -18.50 -5.01
C TYR A 199 11.28 -19.32 -5.99
N THR A 200 10.00 -19.04 -6.10
CA THR A 200 9.06 -19.86 -6.85
C THR A 200 8.61 -19.26 -8.19
N GLY A 201 8.80 -17.95 -8.37
CA GLY A 201 8.19 -17.19 -9.46
C GLY A 201 6.66 -17.09 -9.34
N SER A 202 6.10 -17.32 -8.16
CA SER A 202 4.67 -17.43 -7.89
C SER A 202 4.33 -16.81 -6.53
N MET A 203 3.06 -16.50 -6.31
CA MET A 203 2.51 -16.18 -5.00
C MET A 203 1.58 -17.30 -4.52
N VAL A 204 0.80 -17.90 -5.42
CA VAL A 204 -0.29 -18.84 -5.10
C VAL A 204 -0.07 -20.24 -5.70
N THR A 205 0.26 -20.32 -7.00
CA THR A 205 0.23 -21.59 -7.75
C THR A 205 1.35 -22.55 -7.38
N LYS A 206 2.35 -22.11 -6.61
CA LYS A 206 3.46 -22.93 -6.09
C LYS A 206 3.64 -22.75 -4.59
N PHE A 207 2.53 -22.68 -3.86
CA PHE A 207 2.55 -22.33 -2.45
C PHE A 207 3.27 -23.38 -1.58
N ARG A 208 3.16 -24.69 -1.92
CA ARG A 208 3.84 -25.78 -1.21
C ARG A 208 4.88 -26.52 -2.05
N SER A 209 5.38 -25.88 -3.10
CA SER A 209 6.43 -26.45 -3.95
C SER A 209 7.76 -26.64 -3.19
N ALA A 210 8.66 -27.45 -3.74
CA ALA A 210 10.01 -27.64 -3.18
C ALA A 210 10.80 -26.32 -3.10
N GLU A 211 10.57 -25.39 -4.03
CA GLU A 211 11.15 -24.05 -4.00
C GLU A 211 10.58 -23.21 -2.86
N ALA A 212 9.28 -23.37 -2.53
CA ALA A 212 8.67 -22.71 -1.38
C ALA A 212 9.24 -23.25 -0.05
N GLU A 213 9.41 -24.58 0.06
CA GLU A 213 10.10 -25.18 1.21
C GLU A 213 11.52 -24.62 1.37
N THR A 214 12.25 -24.49 0.25
CA THR A 214 13.58 -23.88 0.25
C THR A 214 13.54 -22.43 0.73
N ALA A 215 12.56 -21.62 0.28
CA ALA A 215 12.37 -20.25 0.68
C ALA A 215 12.18 -20.12 2.21
N TRP A 216 11.31 -20.95 2.79
CA TRP A 216 11.06 -20.95 4.23
C TRP A 216 12.27 -21.41 5.04
N ASN A 217 13.02 -22.40 4.57
CA ASN A 217 14.24 -22.83 5.22
C ASN A 217 15.31 -21.74 5.20
N LYS A 218 15.43 -20.99 4.09
CA LYS A 218 16.32 -19.82 4.00
C LYS A 218 15.87 -18.68 4.92
N PHE A 219 14.58 -18.46 5.04
CA PHE A 219 14.08 -17.44 5.97
C PHE A 219 14.29 -17.85 7.45
N LYS A 220 14.13 -19.16 7.78
CA LYS A 220 14.52 -19.70 9.11
C LYS A 220 16.00 -19.47 9.40
N GLU A 221 16.87 -19.62 8.41
CA GLU A 221 18.30 -19.37 8.55
C GLU A 221 18.55 -17.87 8.84
N LEU A 222 17.93 -16.95 8.06
CA LEU A 222 18.01 -15.50 8.30
C LEU A 222 17.48 -15.12 9.69
N TRP A 223 16.42 -15.77 10.14
CA TRP A 223 15.80 -15.49 11.44
C TRP A 223 16.73 -15.73 12.62
N GLN A 224 17.71 -16.63 12.52
CA GLN A 224 18.72 -16.86 13.55
C GLN A 224 19.59 -15.61 13.82
N TYR A 225 19.70 -14.73 12.83
CA TYR A 225 20.46 -13.47 12.92
C TYR A 225 19.55 -12.24 12.98
N THR A 226 18.25 -12.46 13.18
CA THR A 226 17.25 -11.41 13.34
C THR A 226 17.18 -10.98 14.80
N ASN A 227 17.11 -9.66 15.04
CA ASN A 227 16.93 -9.11 16.38
C ASN A 227 15.67 -9.70 17.03
N PRO A 228 15.77 -10.28 18.25
CA PRO A 228 14.63 -10.95 18.91
C PRO A 228 13.42 -10.06 19.11
N ASN A 229 13.61 -8.74 19.25
CA ASN A 229 12.52 -7.77 19.39
C ASN A 229 11.73 -7.54 18.09
N SER A 230 12.16 -8.14 16.97
CA SER A 230 11.43 -8.05 15.69
C SER A 230 9.97 -8.50 15.79
N THR A 231 9.65 -9.41 16.71
CA THR A 231 8.25 -9.82 16.99
C THR A 231 7.39 -8.73 17.62
N ASN A 232 8.01 -7.64 18.10
CA ASN A 232 7.34 -6.47 18.69
C ASN A 232 7.31 -5.27 17.74
N TYR A 233 8.13 -5.26 16.70
CA TYR A 233 8.22 -4.11 15.79
C TYR A 233 7.08 -4.10 14.78
N ALA A 234 6.34 -2.99 14.76
CA ALA A 234 5.40 -2.67 13.70
C ALA A 234 6.07 -1.90 12.54
N PHE A 235 7.06 -1.06 12.87
CA PHE A 235 7.80 -0.18 11.96
C PHE A 235 9.29 -0.29 12.25
N MET A 236 10.12 -0.19 11.21
CA MET A 236 11.57 -0.36 11.37
C MET A 236 12.34 0.95 11.55
N GLN A 237 11.72 2.11 11.39
CA GLN A 237 12.41 3.40 11.53
C GLN A 237 13.01 3.63 12.93
N GLU A 238 12.28 3.28 13.98
CA GLU A 238 12.74 3.50 15.36
C GLU A 238 13.89 2.58 15.77
N PRO A 239 13.83 1.25 15.54
CA PRO A 239 14.96 0.38 15.83
C PRO A 239 16.19 0.66 14.96
N LEU A 240 16.04 1.19 13.74
CA LEU A 240 17.18 1.69 12.95
C LEU A 240 17.80 2.94 13.57
N LEU A 241 16.98 3.91 13.98
CA LEU A 241 17.43 5.18 14.60
C LEU A 241 18.15 4.96 15.94
N SER A 242 17.67 4.01 16.74
CA SER A 242 18.29 3.66 18.03
C SER A 242 19.58 2.85 17.86
N GLY A 243 19.85 2.25 16.70
CA GLY A 243 20.95 1.33 16.47
C GLY A 243 20.73 -0.08 17.07
N GLU A 244 19.52 -0.37 17.52
CA GLU A 244 19.11 -1.72 17.91
C GLU A 244 19.13 -2.68 16.72
N VAL A 245 18.73 -2.18 15.56
CA VAL A 245 18.78 -2.83 14.26
C VAL A 245 19.70 -2.06 13.33
N TRP A 246 20.46 -2.76 12.49
CA TRP A 246 21.38 -2.16 11.53
C TRP A 246 20.98 -2.45 10.07
N VAL A 247 20.29 -3.54 9.81
CA VAL A 247 19.75 -3.90 8.49
C VAL A 247 18.29 -4.26 8.65
N ALA A 248 17.41 -3.69 7.85
CA ALA A 248 15.98 -3.91 7.98
C ALA A 248 15.27 -3.97 6.63
N PHE A 249 14.11 -4.62 6.61
CA PHE A 249 13.13 -4.58 5.53
C PHE A 249 11.86 -3.90 6.03
N ASP A 250 11.34 -2.91 5.30
CA ASP A 250 10.01 -2.34 5.57
C ASP A 250 9.48 -1.53 4.37
N HIS A 251 8.23 -1.11 4.47
CA HIS A 251 7.58 -0.17 3.57
C HIS A 251 8.28 1.21 3.61
N VAL A 252 8.43 1.86 2.45
CA VAL A 252 9.17 3.13 2.35
C VAL A 252 8.66 4.20 3.32
N ALA A 253 7.34 4.34 3.52
CA ALA A 253 6.77 5.28 4.48
C ALA A 253 7.15 4.96 5.94
N ARG A 254 7.41 3.68 6.25
CA ARG A 254 7.79 3.20 7.59
C ARG A 254 9.29 3.20 7.85
N LEU A 255 10.09 3.58 6.84
CA LEU A 255 11.54 3.81 6.92
C LEU A 255 11.88 5.31 6.89
N ALA A 256 10.98 6.14 6.38
CA ALA A 256 11.25 7.52 6.00
C ALA A 256 11.82 8.38 7.14
N ASP A 257 11.30 8.25 8.35
CA ASP A 257 11.76 9.02 9.51
C ASP A 257 13.23 8.79 9.84
N ALA A 258 13.72 7.55 9.67
CA ALA A 258 15.14 7.23 9.90
C ALA A 258 16.02 8.04 8.95
N PHE A 259 15.68 8.03 7.66
CA PHE A 259 16.44 8.75 6.63
C PHE A 259 16.31 10.28 6.73
N ASN A 260 15.16 10.79 7.17
CA ASN A 260 14.96 12.23 7.34
C ASN A 260 15.67 12.78 8.58
N LYS A 261 15.73 12.01 9.67
CA LYS A 261 16.37 12.43 10.93
C LYS A 261 17.89 12.27 10.90
N LYS A 262 18.39 11.24 10.19
CA LYS A 262 19.84 10.94 10.09
C LYS A 262 20.22 10.57 8.65
N PRO A 263 20.17 11.52 7.72
CA PRO A 263 20.33 11.24 6.27
C PRO A 263 21.68 10.64 5.90
N ASP A 264 22.73 10.95 6.67
CA ASP A 264 24.08 10.47 6.41
C ASP A 264 24.36 9.08 6.98
N ASP A 265 23.51 8.57 7.88
CA ASP A 265 23.75 7.31 8.58
C ASP A 265 23.23 6.09 7.81
N PHE A 266 22.28 6.27 6.88
CA PHE A 266 21.58 5.17 6.25
C PHE A 266 21.78 5.09 4.73
N VAL A 267 21.62 3.87 4.21
CA VAL A 267 21.52 3.56 2.78
C VAL A 267 20.27 2.72 2.53
N ALA A 268 19.53 3.04 1.45
CA ALA A 268 18.42 2.23 0.96
C ALA A 268 18.87 1.43 -0.27
N PHE A 269 18.36 0.20 -0.40
CA PHE A 269 18.70 -0.69 -1.51
C PHE A 269 17.56 -1.66 -1.82
N PRO A 270 17.57 -2.30 -3.02
CA PRO A 270 16.56 -3.26 -3.41
C PRO A 270 16.45 -4.45 -2.46
N ALA A 271 15.26 -5.06 -2.39
CA ALA A 271 15.10 -6.35 -1.73
C ALA A 271 15.99 -7.42 -2.40
N PRO A 272 16.40 -8.47 -1.67
CA PRO A 272 17.29 -9.49 -2.20
C PRO A 272 16.64 -10.32 -3.32
N ALA A 273 17.45 -10.77 -4.27
CA ALA A 273 17.04 -11.72 -5.30
C ALA A 273 17.18 -13.17 -4.81
N GLY A 274 16.29 -14.03 -5.28
CA GLY A 274 16.37 -15.48 -5.14
C GLY A 274 16.61 -16.18 -6.47
N PRO A 275 16.53 -17.53 -6.50
CA PRO A 275 16.80 -18.31 -7.72
C PRO A 275 15.87 -18.03 -8.90
N ALA A 276 14.60 -17.63 -8.64
CA ALA A 276 13.63 -17.29 -9.67
C ALA A 276 13.73 -15.85 -10.15
N GLY A 277 14.38 -14.98 -9.38
CA GLY A 277 14.55 -13.55 -9.67
C GLY A 277 14.36 -12.69 -8.42
N ARG A 278 14.06 -11.42 -8.64
CA ARG A 278 13.88 -10.41 -7.60
C ARG A 278 12.40 -10.07 -7.44
N GLY A 279 11.76 -10.69 -6.45
CA GLY A 279 10.39 -10.34 -6.08
C GLY A 279 10.31 -8.91 -5.54
N PHE A 280 9.30 -8.19 -5.97
CA PHE A 280 8.95 -6.90 -5.36
C PHE A 280 7.45 -6.62 -5.48
N MET A 281 6.90 -5.92 -4.50
CA MET A 281 5.47 -5.59 -4.47
C MET A 281 5.26 -4.10 -4.73
N PRO A 282 4.77 -3.72 -5.93
CA PRO A 282 4.30 -2.37 -6.16
C PRO A 282 2.97 -2.17 -5.42
N VAL A 283 2.94 -1.19 -4.52
CA VAL A 283 1.74 -0.78 -3.80
C VAL A 283 1.14 0.42 -4.53
N VAL A 284 0.14 0.18 -5.35
CA VAL A 284 -0.54 1.23 -6.11
C VAL A 284 -1.84 1.59 -5.41
N ALA A 285 -1.94 2.85 -4.96
CA ALA A 285 -3.18 3.44 -4.52
C ALA A 285 -3.84 4.21 -5.67
N GLY A 286 -5.15 4.20 -5.68
CA GLY A 286 -5.95 4.89 -6.68
C GLY A 286 -7.05 5.73 -6.08
N VAL A 287 -7.68 6.53 -6.95
CA VAL A 287 -8.91 7.26 -6.66
C VAL A 287 -10.01 6.81 -7.61
N ALA A 288 -11.21 6.59 -7.07
CA ALA A 288 -12.37 6.13 -7.82
C ALA A 288 -13.63 6.90 -7.42
N ILE A 289 -14.62 6.96 -8.31
CA ILE A 289 -15.89 7.61 -8.02
C ILE A 289 -16.96 6.52 -7.94
N PRO A 290 -17.66 6.35 -6.79
CA PRO A 290 -18.77 5.43 -6.71
C PRO A 290 -19.96 5.97 -7.49
N LYS A 291 -20.77 5.09 -8.10
CA LYS A 291 -21.98 5.50 -8.85
C LYS A 291 -23.01 6.23 -7.98
N THR A 292 -22.90 6.13 -6.66
CA THR A 292 -23.71 6.82 -5.67
C THR A 292 -23.18 8.19 -5.25
N SER A 293 -22.07 8.66 -5.87
CA SER A 293 -21.50 9.97 -5.54
C SER A 293 -22.51 11.09 -5.70
N PRO A 294 -22.65 11.97 -4.70
CA PRO A 294 -23.65 13.03 -4.71
C PRO A 294 -23.33 14.20 -5.66
N ASP A 295 -22.06 14.36 -6.08
CA ASP A 295 -21.59 15.42 -6.97
C ASP A 295 -20.49 14.89 -7.90
N MET A 296 -20.91 14.40 -9.07
CA MET A 296 -20.03 13.79 -10.07
C MET A 296 -18.99 14.77 -10.63
N ASP A 297 -19.37 16.02 -10.83
CA ASP A 297 -18.50 17.00 -11.47
C ASP A 297 -17.37 17.42 -10.51
N LYS A 298 -17.68 17.65 -9.23
CA LYS A 298 -16.66 17.90 -8.22
C LYS A 298 -15.78 16.69 -7.97
N ALA A 299 -16.35 15.48 -7.95
CA ALA A 299 -15.57 14.25 -7.80
C ALA A 299 -14.56 14.08 -8.96
N LYS A 300 -14.97 14.31 -10.21
CA LYS A 300 -14.09 14.29 -11.39
C LYS A 300 -13.02 15.38 -11.32
N ALA A 301 -13.40 16.60 -10.91
CA ALA A 301 -12.45 17.70 -10.72
C ALA A 301 -11.40 17.35 -9.66
N LEU A 302 -11.80 16.67 -8.56
CA LEU A 302 -10.87 16.23 -7.54
C LEU A 302 -9.94 15.10 -8.05
N VAL A 303 -10.44 14.15 -8.87
CA VAL A 303 -9.59 13.17 -9.56
C VAL A 303 -8.53 13.88 -10.42
N ALA A 304 -8.92 14.83 -11.24
CA ALA A 304 -7.98 15.60 -12.08
C ALA A 304 -6.97 16.38 -11.23
N TYR A 305 -7.42 16.99 -10.14
CA TYR A 305 -6.55 17.69 -9.19
C TYR A 305 -5.49 16.77 -8.57
N MET A 306 -5.87 15.55 -8.15
CA MET A 306 -4.95 14.57 -7.54
C MET A 306 -3.83 14.12 -8.50
N LEU A 307 -4.04 14.26 -9.82
CA LEU A 307 -3.06 13.89 -10.86
C LEU A 307 -2.18 15.05 -11.32
N LYS A 308 -2.43 16.29 -10.89
CA LYS A 308 -1.56 17.43 -11.26
C LYS A 308 -0.14 17.18 -10.75
N PRO A 309 0.90 17.52 -11.53
CA PRO A 309 2.30 17.35 -11.13
C PRO A 309 2.63 17.95 -9.76
N GLU A 310 2.15 19.16 -9.47
CA GLU A 310 2.34 19.83 -8.19
C GLU A 310 1.66 19.10 -7.04
N THR A 311 0.46 18.55 -7.25
CA THR A 311 -0.27 17.75 -6.25
C THR A 311 0.43 16.41 -6.00
N GLN A 312 0.98 15.78 -7.04
CA GLN A 312 1.76 14.57 -6.93
C GLN A 312 3.06 14.78 -6.12
N ILE A 313 3.74 15.92 -6.32
CA ILE A 313 4.91 16.31 -5.52
C ILE A 313 4.51 16.57 -4.06
N ALA A 314 3.40 17.28 -3.83
CA ALA A 314 2.89 17.50 -2.48
C ALA A 314 2.52 16.17 -1.79
N THR A 315 1.89 15.26 -2.51
CA THR A 315 1.57 13.91 -2.02
C THR A 315 2.84 13.15 -1.62
N LEU A 316 3.87 13.16 -2.47
CA LEU A 316 5.16 12.52 -2.15
C LEU A 316 5.81 13.12 -0.89
N LYS A 317 5.82 14.45 -0.76
CA LYS A 317 6.36 15.12 0.44
C LYS A 317 5.58 14.77 1.71
N ALA A 318 4.26 14.62 1.59
CA ALA A 318 3.36 14.33 2.71
C ALA A 318 3.41 12.85 3.16
N THR A 319 3.50 11.90 2.22
CA THR A 319 3.21 10.48 2.45
C THR A 319 4.37 9.53 2.12
N ASN A 320 5.44 10.02 1.48
CA ASN A 320 6.51 9.19 0.89
C ASN A 320 6.01 8.17 -0.17
N PHE A 321 4.81 8.36 -0.71
CA PHE A 321 4.35 7.66 -1.89
C PHE A 321 4.75 8.42 -3.15
N PHE A 322 5.32 7.70 -4.11
CA PHE A 322 5.88 8.28 -5.33
C PHE A 322 4.80 8.61 -6.35
N PRO A 323 5.05 9.61 -7.22
CA PRO A 323 4.16 9.96 -8.30
C PRO A 323 3.88 8.80 -9.25
N VAL A 324 2.68 8.79 -9.80
CA VAL A 324 2.26 7.89 -10.88
C VAL A 324 2.23 8.58 -12.24
N VAL A 325 2.64 9.84 -12.28
CA VAL A 325 2.71 10.69 -13.47
C VAL A 325 4.15 11.08 -13.77
N ASP A 326 4.41 11.44 -15.02
CA ASP A 326 5.71 11.97 -15.41
C ASP A 326 5.89 13.35 -14.76
N VAL A 327 6.83 13.43 -13.81
CA VAL A 327 7.17 14.68 -13.11
C VAL A 327 8.64 14.72 -12.75
N LYS A 328 9.27 15.88 -12.96
CA LYS A 328 10.62 16.12 -12.45
C LYS A 328 10.52 16.51 -10.98
N LEU A 329 11.15 15.71 -10.12
CA LEU A 329 11.20 16.01 -8.69
C LEU A 329 12.11 17.22 -8.42
N PRO A 330 11.67 18.16 -7.55
CA PRO A 330 12.51 19.28 -7.11
C PRO A 330 13.73 18.82 -6.30
N ASP A 331 14.76 19.67 -6.26
CA ASP A 331 15.99 19.38 -5.51
C ASP A 331 15.79 19.42 -3.98
N ASP A 332 14.73 20.07 -3.50
CA ASP A 332 14.37 20.23 -2.09
C ASP A 332 13.58 19.05 -1.50
N MET A 333 13.55 17.91 -2.19
CA MET A 333 12.86 16.73 -1.69
C MET A 333 13.47 16.22 -0.37
N PRO A 334 12.64 15.61 0.51
CA PRO A 334 13.12 14.97 1.75
C PRO A 334 14.26 13.98 1.49
N ALA A 335 15.14 13.81 2.49
CA ALA A 335 16.28 12.89 2.38
C ALA A 335 15.84 11.44 2.13
N SER A 336 14.71 11.02 2.71
CA SER A 336 14.09 9.72 2.46
C SER A 336 13.79 9.52 0.96
N VAL A 337 13.16 10.50 0.31
CA VAL A 337 12.82 10.43 -1.11
C VAL A 337 14.07 10.34 -1.98
N LYS A 338 15.11 11.13 -1.66
CA LYS A 338 16.40 11.10 -2.37
C LYS A 338 17.09 9.74 -2.25
N ALA A 339 16.95 9.06 -1.10
CA ALA A 339 17.53 7.74 -0.88
C ALA A 339 16.70 6.62 -1.53
N PHE A 340 15.37 6.69 -1.43
CA PHE A 340 14.48 5.62 -1.89
C PHE A 340 14.31 5.60 -3.41
N GLY A 341 14.22 6.76 -4.05
CA GLY A 341 14.00 6.87 -5.49
C GLY A 341 14.98 6.03 -6.33
N PRO A 342 16.30 6.17 -6.18
CA PRO A 342 17.28 5.35 -6.87
C PRO A 342 17.15 3.85 -6.58
N ALA A 343 16.90 3.45 -5.31
CA ALA A 343 16.75 2.05 -4.93
C ALA A 343 15.50 1.41 -5.56
N ILE A 344 14.37 2.15 -5.60
CA ILE A 344 13.13 1.72 -6.28
C ILE A 344 13.40 1.58 -7.79
N ALA A 345 14.03 2.56 -8.41
CA ALA A 345 14.34 2.52 -9.85
C ALA A 345 15.22 1.32 -10.19
N THR A 346 16.27 1.06 -9.41
CA THR A 346 17.14 -0.11 -9.55
C THR A 346 16.37 -1.42 -9.43
N MET A 347 15.49 -1.53 -8.41
CA MET A 347 14.71 -2.74 -8.17
C MET A 347 13.73 -3.01 -9.32
N THR A 348 13.03 -1.98 -9.77
CA THR A 348 11.98 -2.14 -10.80
C THR A 348 12.52 -2.32 -12.20
N ALA A 349 13.73 -1.81 -12.48
CA ALA A 349 14.42 -1.94 -13.76
C ALA A 349 15.36 -3.16 -13.82
N ALA A 350 15.49 -3.92 -12.74
CA ALA A 350 16.36 -5.10 -12.73
C ALA A 350 15.91 -6.13 -13.79
N PRO A 351 16.84 -6.75 -14.53
CA PRO A 351 16.48 -7.72 -15.57
C PRO A 351 15.72 -8.93 -15.05
N ASP A 352 15.90 -9.26 -13.78
CA ASP A 352 15.29 -10.35 -13.05
C ASP A 352 14.10 -9.90 -12.16
N ALA A 353 13.59 -8.68 -12.38
CA ALA A 353 12.49 -8.12 -11.60
C ALA A 353 11.18 -8.92 -11.78
N LEU A 354 10.58 -9.33 -10.66
CA LEU A 354 9.32 -10.09 -10.60
C LEU A 354 8.29 -9.28 -9.81
N PRO A 355 7.48 -8.43 -10.48
CA PRO A 355 6.43 -7.69 -9.78
C PRO A 355 5.36 -8.66 -9.23
N ALA A 356 5.06 -8.55 -7.95
CA ALA A 356 4.00 -9.25 -7.27
C ALA A 356 2.89 -8.26 -6.89
N LEU A 357 1.79 -8.29 -7.62
CA LEU A 357 0.68 -7.36 -7.39
C LEU A 357 -0.08 -7.71 -6.11
N LEU A 358 -0.70 -6.70 -5.51
CA LEU A 358 -1.62 -6.91 -4.40
C LEU A 358 -2.76 -7.84 -4.84
N PRO A 359 -3.20 -8.78 -3.97
CA PRO A 359 -4.28 -9.72 -4.27
C PRO A 359 -5.56 -9.01 -4.71
N MET A 360 -6.22 -9.59 -5.73
CA MET A 360 -7.47 -9.06 -6.29
C MET A 360 -8.60 -10.08 -6.19
N GLY A 361 -9.83 -9.59 -6.07
CA GLY A 361 -11.03 -10.44 -6.13
C GLY A 361 -11.30 -11.27 -4.88
N LEU A 362 -10.55 -11.04 -3.79
CA LEU A 362 -10.72 -11.78 -2.53
C LEU A 362 -11.89 -11.26 -1.68
N GLY A 363 -12.34 -10.01 -1.88
CA GLY A 363 -13.39 -9.40 -1.06
C GLY A 363 -13.06 -9.48 0.43
N ASP A 364 -14.03 -9.87 1.24
CA ASP A 364 -13.88 -10.00 2.70
C ASP A 364 -12.87 -11.09 3.13
N LEU A 365 -12.38 -11.89 2.18
CA LEU A 365 -11.41 -12.95 2.45
C LEU A 365 -9.96 -12.47 2.37
N GLY A 366 -9.70 -11.23 1.99
CA GLY A 366 -8.34 -10.69 1.89
C GLY A 366 -7.55 -10.80 3.19
N GLY A 367 -8.19 -10.53 4.34
CA GLY A 367 -7.57 -10.71 5.66
C GLY A 367 -7.18 -12.17 5.94
N LYS A 368 -8.02 -13.13 5.55
CA LYS A 368 -7.73 -14.57 5.70
C LYS A 368 -6.60 -15.02 4.78
N PHE A 369 -6.53 -14.47 3.57
CA PHE A 369 -5.42 -14.70 2.64
C PHE A 369 -4.09 -14.27 3.27
N ASN A 370 -4.00 -13.05 3.78
CA ASN A 370 -2.81 -12.55 4.46
C ASN A 370 -2.45 -13.41 5.68
N GLN A 371 -3.48 -13.95 6.37
CA GLN A 371 -3.29 -14.79 7.56
C GLN A 371 -2.58 -16.11 7.23
N VAL A 372 -2.81 -16.71 6.07
CA VAL A 372 -2.11 -17.92 5.63
C VAL A 372 -0.58 -17.76 5.66
N TYR A 373 -0.07 -16.63 5.16
CA TYR A 373 1.37 -16.32 5.20
C TYR A 373 1.86 -15.99 6.60
N THR A 374 1.01 -15.35 7.39
CA THR A 374 1.31 -15.04 8.79
C THR A 374 1.41 -16.33 9.62
N ASP A 375 0.44 -17.23 9.47
CA ASP A 375 0.41 -18.53 10.17
C ASP A 375 1.58 -19.40 9.74
N SER A 376 1.90 -19.44 8.43
CA SER A 376 3.11 -20.12 7.96
C SER A 376 4.37 -19.60 8.66
N PHE A 377 4.52 -18.28 8.78
CA PHE A 377 5.65 -17.68 9.50
C PHE A 377 5.65 -18.07 10.99
N GLU A 378 4.53 -17.93 11.66
CA GLU A 378 4.42 -18.18 13.10
C GLU A 378 4.70 -19.64 13.44
N ARG A 379 4.18 -20.57 12.63
CA ARG A 379 4.36 -22.02 12.82
C ARG A 379 5.76 -22.48 12.43
N ILE A 380 6.24 -22.09 11.25
CA ILE A 380 7.53 -22.57 10.71
C ILE A 380 8.70 -21.91 11.45
N VAL A 381 8.65 -20.57 11.59
CA VAL A 381 9.81 -19.80 12.04
C VAL A 381 9.83 -19.64 13.55
N LEU A 382 8.70 -19.28 14.16
CA LEU A 382 8.62 -19.06 15.60
C LEU A 382 8.33 -20.37 16.34
N GLY A 383 7.43 -21.21 15.81
CA GLY A 383 7.06 -22.51 16.38
C GLY A 383 8.04 -23.64 16.08
N GLY A 384 8.87 -23.51 15.06
CA GLY A 384 9.84 -24.52 14.65
C GLY A 384 9.23 -25.79 14.04
N GLU A 385 7.95 -25.72 13.62
CA GLU A 385 7.23 -26.84 12.99
C GLU A 385 7.86 -27.25 11.66
N ASP A 386 7.53 -28.48 11.22
CA ASP A 386 7.99 -29.02 9.94
C ASP A 386 7.44 -28.22 8.76
N VAL A 387 8.34 -27.74 7.88
CA VAL A 387 7.98 -26.86 6.77
C VAL A 387 6.99 -27.54 5.82
N HIS A 388 7.25 -28.80 5.43
CA HIS A 388 6.40 -29.54 4.49
C HIS A 388 4.97 -29.70 5.04
N GLY A 389 4.84 -30.11 6.31
CA GLY A 389 3.55 -30.29 6.97
C GLY A 389 2.76 -29.01 7.06
N VAL A 390 3.39 -27.91 7.51
CA VAL A 390 2.74 -26.58 7.61
C VAL A 390 2.28 -26.09 6.24
N LEU A 391 3.14 -26.15 5.22
CA LEU A 391 2.74 -25.71 3.88
C LEU A 391 1.61 -26.56 3.28
N GLY A 392 1.53 -27.85 3.62
CA GLY A 392 0.41 -28.70 3.22
C GLY A 392 -0.93 -28.26 3.81
N GLU A 393 -0.95 -27.91 5.11
CA GLU A 393 -2.14 -27.43 5.80
C GLU A 393 -2.55 -26.03 5.34
N GLU A 394 -1.59 -25.12 5.25
CA GLU A 394 -1.83 -23.74 4.83
C GLU A 394 -2.23 -23.64 3.34
N ALA A 395 -1.72 -24.54 2.47
CA ALA A 395 -2.20 -24.67 1.09
C ALA A 395 -3.68 -25.06 1.03
N ALA A 396 -4.14 -25.93 1.92
CA ALA A 396 -5.56 -26.29 2.00
C ALA A 396 -6.42 -25.09 2.43
N ALA A 397 -5.95 -24.29 3.40
CA ALA A 397 -6.60 -23.05 3.81
C ALA A 397 -6.64 -22.03 2.67
N LEU A 398 -5.50 -21.81 1.99
CA LEU A 398 -5.40 -20.93 0.82
C LEU A 398 -6.35 -21.36 -0.30
N LYS A 399 -6.38 -22.66 -0.59
CA LYS A 399 -7.29 -23.22 -1.59
C LYS A 399 -8.75 -22.96 -1.26
N ALA A 400 -9.15 -23.13 -0.01
CA ALA A 400 -10.53 -22.85 0.43
C ALA A 400 -10.89 -21.36 0.23
N ILE A 401 -9.97 -20.43 0.49
CA ILE A 401 -10.15 -18.99 0.27
C ILE A 401 -10.35 -18.69 -1.22
N ILE A 402 -9.49 -19.26 -2.07
CA ILE A 402 -9.55 -19.05 -3.53
C ILE A 402 -10.83 -19.72 -4.11
N ASP A 403 -11.18 -20.91 -3.65
CA ASP A 403 -12.40 -21.59 -4.09
C ASP A 403 -13.68 -20.83 -3.69
N GLN A 404 -13.69 -20.20 -2.52
CA GLN A 404 -14.81 -19.39 -2.04
C GLN A 404 -14.91 -18.06 -2.81
N SER A 405 -13.80 -17.34 -2.97
CA SER A 405 -13.75 -16.05 -3.63
C SER A 405 -13.88 -16.13 -5.14
N LYS A 406 -13.49 -17.26 -5.74
CA LYS A 406 -13.29 -17.42 -7.19
C LYS A 406 -12.27 -16.45 -7.77
N ALA A 407 -11.36 -15.94 -6.94
CA ALA A 407 -10.35 -14.99 -7.37
C ALA A 407 -9.45 -15.60 -8.46
N PRO A 408 -9.22 -14.91 -9.58
CA PRO A 408 -8.27 -15.35 -10.60
C PRO A 408 -6.84 -15.17 -10.08
N CYS A 409 -5.87 -15.79 -10.75
CA CYS A 409 -4.47 -15.50 -10.47
C CYS A 409 -4.10 -14.07 -10.86
N TRP A 410 -3.14 -13.51 -10.12
CA TRP A 410 -2.51 -12.23 -10.38
C TRP A 410 -0.98 -12.37 -10.39
N THR A 411 -0.31 -11.44 -11.04
CA THR A 411 1.16 -11.43 -11.16
C THR A 411 1.83 -11.57 -9.77
N PRO A 412 2.87 -12.43 -9.64
CA PRO A 412 3.65 -13.08 -10.70
C PRO A 412 3.08 -14.41 -11.22
N ASP A 413 2.00 -14.91 -10.63
CA ASP A 413 1.32 -16.09 -11.16
C ASP A 413 0.76 -15.81 -12.55
N LYS A 414 0.72 -16.82 -13.41
CA LYS A 414 0.14 -16.70 -14.74
C LYS A 414 -1.36 -16.46 -14.65
N PRO A 415 -1.94 -15.58 -15.48
CA PRO A 415 -3.39 -15.37 -15.48
C PRO A 415 -4.16 -16.69 -15.65
N SER A 416 -5.21 -16.88 -14.86
CA SER A 416 -6.11 -18.04 -14.93
C SER A 416 -7.45 -17.66 -15.56
N ALA A 417 -8.10 -18.62 -16.22
CA ALA A 417 -9.46 -18.43 -16.78
C ALA A 417 -10.56 -18.43 -15.71
N GLY A 418 -10.24 -18.82 -14.47
CA GLY A 418 -11.14 -18.93 -13.33
C GLY A 418 -10.38 -18.81 -12.04
N ALA A 419 -10.85 -19.44 -10.96
CA ALA A 419 -10.17 -19.46 -9.68
C ALA A 419 -8.70 -19.87 -9.82
N CYS A 420 -7.80 -19.16 -9.14
CA CYS A 420 -6.37 -19.43 -9.19
C CYS A 420 -6.09 -20.83 -8.61
N PRO A 421 -5.40 -21.73 -9.33
CA PRO A 421 -5.07 -23.03 -8.77
C PRO A 421 -4.05 -22.88 -7.64
N VAL A 422 -4.26 -23.63 -6.56
CA VAL A 422 -3.30 -23.81 -5.45
C VAL A 422 -2.75 -25.22 -5.55
N ASP A 423 -1.42 -25.40 -5.52
CA ASP A 423 -0.76 -26.70 -5.59
C ASP A 423 -0.99 -27.60 -4.36
#